data_bab749adb6cfb56f982048df063c0997
#
_entry.id   bab749adb6cfb56f982048df063c0997
#
_cell.length_a   1.000
_cell.length_b   1.000
_cell.length_c   1.000
_cell.angle_alpha   90.00
_cell.angle_beta   90.00
_cell.angle_gamma   90.00
#
_symmetry.space_group_name_H-M   'P 1'
#
loop_
_entity.id
_entity.type
_entity.pdbx_description
1 polymer ?
#
loop_
_entity_poly.entity_id
_entity_poly.type
_entity_poly.pdbx_seq_one_letter_code
_entity_poly.pdbx_strand_id
1 'polypeptide(L)'
;LFEQYPDLNKLYTGDALYQIPVLSRVAYRMGRSPQLRSDLLAETGMAVPTNYTELYEVLKAIKANHPDMYPIGNRNGMVCYSYSFGTGYESNGVYWEPTQNKYVFGPLSDEFTTMLQWFADAYKDGLLDPDYAVVTSTQWQERLSSGQNCFFYDNPTFATNFNAALASTNADAKFEPVEVPASGDTHRGLYYNKHDMGATVINADSKYPEIACKLMDFLYSDFGCTLTNFGIEGETYKVNDEGKPEILDEEVSAFADASDPMRALFGKYSLGKLGIARYIDDTAQDKFINAELASWYDLWGSWSFMDEPVMDPAFTTEENEELAELKSEVTDILTTNYDAFIMGQRPVSEWTQ
;
A
#
# COMPACT_ATOMS: atom_id res chain seq x y z
N LEU A 1 26.43 5.64 1.68
CA LEU A 1 25.04 5.25 1.87
C LEU A 1 24.52 5.75 3.22
N PHE A 2 25.08 5.34 4.35
CA PHE A 2 24.63 5.68 5.71
C PHE A 2 24.77 7.18 6.05
N GLU A 3 25.72 7.89 5.47
CA GLU A 3 25.82 9.35 5.57
C GLU A 3 24.66 10.05 4.84
N GLN A 4 24.26 9.51 3.71
CA GLN A 4 23.15 10.05 2.90
C GLN A 4 21.77 9.69 3.47
N TYR A 5 21.68 8.54 4.11
CA TYR A 5 20.45 8.01 4.71
C TYR A 5 20.69 7.63 6.18
N PRO A 6 20.72 8.60 7.10
CA PRO A 6 21.06 8.35 8.51
C PRO A 6 20.15 7.34 9.22
N ASP A 7 18.90 7.23 8.78
CA ASP A 7 17.94 6.27 9.33
C ASP A 7 18.39 4.81 9.16
N LEU A 8 19.23 4.52 8.15
CA LEU A 8 19.79 3.19 7.94
C LEU A 8 20.69 2.73 9.11
N ASN A 9 21.15 3.67 9.95
CA ASN A 9 21.88 3.28 11.18
C ASN A 9 21.01 2.44 12.14
N LYS A 10 19.70 2.49 12.02
CA LYS A 10 18.76 1.60 12.76
C LYS A 10 18.86 0.13 12.33
N LEU A 11 19.51 -0.17 11.22
CA LEU A 11 19.74 -1.55 10.77
C LEU A 11 20.92 -2.23 11.46
N TYR A 12 21.74 -1.48 12.22
CA TYR A 12 22.83 -2.06 12.98
C TYR A 12 22.33 -2.73 14.26
N THR A 13 22.75 -3.96 14.48
CA THR A 13 22.63 -4.66 15.76
C THR A 13 24.00 -4.62 16.43
N GLY A 14 24.17 -3.76 17.44
CA GLY A 14 25.49 -3.43 17.96
C GLY A 14 26.37 -2.80 16.88
N ASP A 15 27.54 -3.38 16.60
CA ASP A 15 28.46 -2.89 15.57
C ASP A 15 28.33 -3.66 14.23
N ALA A 16 27.34 -4.55 14.10
CA ALA A 16 27.18 -5.42 12.94
C ALA A 16 25.94 -5.07 12.11
N LEU A 17 26.09 -5.13 10.78
CA LEU A 17 25.03 -4.95 9.81
C LEU A 17 24.69 -6.34 9.21
N TYR A 18 23.48 -6.82 9.46
CA TYR A 18 23.03 -8.13 9.00
C TYR A 18 22.14 -8.08 7.77
N GLN A 19 21.69 -6.91 7.36
CA GLN A 19 20.77 -6.76 6.23
C GLN A 19 21.10 -5.50 5.43
N ILE A 20 20.86 -5.57 4.13
CA ILE A 20 21.06 -4.48 3.20
C ILE A 20 19.71 -4.13 2.59
N PRO A 21 19.18 -2.90 2.74
CA PRO A 21 17.82 -2.54 2.34
C PRO A 21 17.72 -2.28 0.84
N VAL A 22 16.51 -2.31 0.32
CA VAL A 22 16.16 -1.65 -0.95
C VAL A 22 15.88 -0.18 -0.65
N LEU A 23 16.36 0.73 -1.47
CA LEU A 23 16.16 2.17 -1.31
C LEU A 23 15.46 2.75 -2.52
N SER A 24 14.53 3.67 -2.32
CA SER A 24 13.95 4.47 -3.40
C SER A 24 14.69 5.81 -3.54
N ARG A 25 15.01 6.21 -4.78
CA ARG A 25 15.63 7.50 -5.09
C ARG A 25 14.65 8.65 -5.22
N VAL A 26 13.37 8.34 -5.46
CA VAL A 26 12.34 9.34 -5.67
C VAL A 26 11.46 9.52 -4.44
N ALA A 27 10.78 10.66 -4.40
CA ALA A 27 9.83 10.99 -3.36
C ALA A 27 8.71 9.95 -3.28
N TYR A 28 8.14 9.83 -2.10
CA TYR A 28 7.07 8.90 -1.80
C TYR A 28 5.93 8.95 -2.79
N ARG A 29 5.44 7.79 -3.13
CA ARG A 29 4.14 7.60 -3.74
C ARG A 29 3.19 7.00 -2.71
N MET A 30 1.92 7.33 -2.81
CA MET A 30 0.93 6.78 -1.91
C MET A 30 0.80 5.27 -2.14
N GLY A 31 1.07 4.50 -1.11
CA GLY A 31 1.03 3.05 -1.19
C GLY A 31 -0.36 2.48 -1.20
N ARG A 32 -1.26 3.12 -0.45
CA ARG A 32 -2.67 2.76 -0.36
C ARG A 32 -3.50 4.02 -0.30
N SER A 33 -4.62 4.02 -1.06
CA SER A 33 -5.54 5.13 -1.17
C SER A 33 -6.96 4.62 -1.22
N PRO A 34 -7.91 5.27 -0.58
CA PRO A 34 -9.32 4.96 -0.75
C PRO A 34 -9.77 5.38 -2.16
N GLN A 35 -10.53 4.50 -2.82
CA GLN A 35 -11.03 4.65 -4.17
C GLN A 35 -12.52 4.41 -4.18
N LEU A 36 -13.28 5.32 -4.79
CA LEU A 36 -14.74 5.24 -4.87
C LEU A 36 -15.20 5.38 -6.32
N ARG A 37 -16.23 4.66 -6.70
CA ARG A 37 -16.92 4.80 -7.98
C ARG A 37 -17.57 6.19 -8.07
N SER A 38 -16.98 7.08 -8.87
CA SER A 38 -17.44 8.46 -9.01
C SER A 38 -18.79 8.58 -9.70
N ASP A 39 -19.10 7.69 -10.63
CA ASP A 39 -20.42 7.61 -11.27
C ASP A 39 -21.52 7.25 -10.25
N LEU A 40 -21.28 6.28 -9.38
CA LEU A 40 -22.25 5.90 -8.34
C LEU A 40 -22.39 6.97 -7.25
N LEU A 41 -21.31 7.66 -6.90
CA LEU A 41 -21.37 8.82 -6.02
C LEU A 41 -22.26 9.92 -6.64
N ALA A 42 -22.08 10.21 -7.93
CA ALA A 42 -22.89 11.22 -8.63
C ALA A 42 -24.39 10.87 -8.63
N GLU A 43 -24.75 9.59 -8.75
CA GLU A 43 -26.16 9.13 -8.64
C GLU A 43 -26.79 9.45 -7.28
N THR A 44 -26.01 9.53 -6.21
CA THR A 44 -26.51 9.88 -4.87
C THR A 44 -26.78 11.37 -4.71
N GLY A 45 -26.17 12.21 -5.53
CA GLY A 45 -26.18 13.67 -5.38
C GLY A 45 -25.42 14.19 -4.16
N MET A 46 -24.67 13.32 -3.45
CA MET A 46 -23.87 13.68 -2.28
C MET A 46 -22.49 14.22 -2.70
N ALA A 47 -21.86 14.97 -1.80
CA ALA A 47 -20.48 15.42 -1.97
C ALA A 47 -19.49 14.25 -1.79
N VAL A 48 -18.26 14.44 -2.27
CA VAL A 48 -17.15 13.52 -2.00
C VAL A 48 -16.93 13.46 -0.48
N PRO A 49 -16.92 12.26 0.12
CA PRO A 49 -16.78 12.11 1.57
C PRO A 49 -15.37 12.49 2.02
N THR A 50 -15.27 13.19 3.16
CA THR A 50 -14.01 13.60 3.79
C THR A 50 -13.74 12.91 5.15
N ASN A 51 -14.74 12.23 5.67
CA ASN A 51 -14.65 11.50 6.93
C ASN A 51 -15.46 10.18 6.87
N TYR A 52 -15.22 9.30 7.83
CA TYR A 52 -15.85 7.98 7.87
C TYR A 52 -17.38 8.02 8.05
N THR A 53 -17.93 9.05 8.67
CA THR A 53 -19.38 9.21 8.78
C THR A 53 -20.00 9.54 7.43
N GLU A 54 -19.43 10.50 6.70
CA GLU A 54 -19.88 10.85 5.34
C GLU A 54 -19.71 9.68 4.37
N LEU A 55 -18.55 8.99 4.43
CA LEU A 55 -18.31 7.79 3.62
C LEU A 55 -19.39 6.74 3.87
N TYR A 56 -19.72 6.48 5.13
CA TYR A 56 -20.76 5.54 5.50
C TYR A 56 -22.12 5.88 4.88
N GLU A 57 -22.54 7.15 4.97
CA GLU A 57 -23.81 7.61 4.40
C GLU A 57 -23.83 7.52 2.87
N VAL A 58 -22.71 7.86 2.20
CA VAL A 58 -22.56 7.69 0.75
C VAL A 58 -22.72 6.21 0.36
N LEU A 59 -22.03 5.31 1.06
CA LEU A 59 -22.10 3.87 0.78
C LEU A 59 -23.52 3.31 1.01
N LYS A 60 -24.23 3.80 2.04
CA LYS A 60 -25.65 3.47 2.26
C LYS A 60 -26.56 3.97 1.13
N ALA A 61 -26.34 5.18 0.66
CA ALA A 61 -27.12 5.72 -0.45
C ALA A 61 -26.89 4.93 -1.74
N ILE A 62 -25.63 4.57 -2.03
CA ILE A 62 -25.30 3.67 -3.15
C ILE A 62 -25.99 2.30 -2.98
N LYS A 63 -25.90 1.69 -1.79
CA LYS A 63 -26.58 0.42 -1.49
C LYS A 63 -28.09 0.50 -1.69
N ALA A 64 -28.71 1.60 -1.34
CA ALA A 64 -30.14 1.81 -1.54
C ALA A 64 -30.54 1.85 -3.03
N ASN A 65 -29.69 2.45 -3.88
CA ASN A 65 -29.88 2.50 -5.33
C ASN A 65 -29.53 1.16 -6.00
N HIS A 66 -28.58 0.42 -5.43
CA HIS A 66 -28.04 -0.85 -5.95
C HIS A 66 -28.12 -1.97 -4.88
N PRO A 67 -29.32 -2.51 -4.59
CA PRO A 67 -29.54 -3.43 -3.45
C PRO A 67 -28.70 -4.71 -3.47
N ASP A 68 -28.34 -5.19 -4.65
CA ASP A 68 -27.56 -6.43 -4.81
C ASP A 68 -26.04 -6.19 -4.64
N MET A 69 -25.59 -4.93 -4.60
CA MET A 69 -24.18 -4.58 -4.43
C MET A 69 -23.77 -4.66 -2.95
N TYR A 70 -22.56 -5.12 -2.69
CA TYR A 70 -21.85 -4.89 -1.43
C TYR A 70 -20.83 -3.77 -1.66
N PRO A 71 -21.10 -2.52 -1.22
CA PRO A 71 -20.27 -1.37 -1.57
C PRO A 71 -18.80 -1.55 -1.28
N ILE A 72 -18.41 -2.07 -0.11
CA ILE A 72 -17.03 -2.18 0.34
C ILE A 72 -16.42 -3.51 -0.09
N GLY A 73 -15.44 -3.43 -1.01
CA GLY A 73 -14.57 -4.55 -1.37
C GLY A 73 -13.27 -4.48 -0.57
N ASN A 74 -13.03 -5.47 0.28
CA ASN A 74 -11.85 -5.55 1.12
C ASN A 74 -11.20 -6.93 1.03
N ARG A 75 -9.86 -6.99 1.02
CA ARG A 75 -9.09 -8.26 0.97
C ARG A 75 -7.98 -8.35 2.04
N ASN A 76 -7.68 -7.28 2.72
CA ASN A 76 -6.57 -7.17 3.66
C ASN A 76 -7.04 -6.92 5.10
N GLY A 77 -8.25 -7.34 5.44
CA GLY A 77 -8.83 -7.03 6.75
C GLY A 77 -8.88 -5.52 6.99
N MET A 78 -8.64 -5.10 8.22
CA MET A 78 -8.69 -3.69 8.62
C MET A 78 -7.36 -2.94 8.47
N VAL A 79 -6.28 -3.61 8.04
CA VAL A 79 -4.93 -3.04 8.01
C VAL A 79 -4.83 -1.75 7.20
N CYS A 80 -5.57 -1.66 6.08
CA CYS A 80 -5.55 -0.46 5.24
C CYS A 80 -6.24 0.75 5.89
N TYR A 81 -7.15 0.51 6.82
CA TYR A 81 -7.97 1.54 7.47
C TYR A 81 -7.41 1.97 8.83
N SER A 82 -6.71 1.08 9.51
CA SER A 82 -6.32 1.27 10.91
C SER A 82 -5.57 2.57 11.14
N TYR A 83 -4.66 2.94 10.25
CA TYR A 83 -3.88 4.17 10.41
C TYR A 83 -4.74 5.43 10.30
N SER A 84 -5.68 5.48 9.36
CA SER A 84 -6.60 6.62 9.20
C SER A 84 -7.63 6.71 10.32
N PHE A 85 -7.94 5.60 10.99
CA PHE A 85 -8.69 5.64 12.26
C PHE A 85 -7.84 6.08 13.46
N GLY A 86 -6.51 6.15 13.33
CA GLY A 86 -5.61 6.55 14.41
C GLY A 86 -5.13 5.41 15.30
N THR A 87 -5.18 4.18 14.83
CA THR A 87 -4.96 2.99 15.69
C THR A 87 -3.83 2.05 15.25
N GLY A 88 -3.06 2.43 14.24
CA GLY A 88 -1.92 1.66 13.76
C GLY A 88 -2.18 0.91 12.47
N TYR A 89 -1.10 0.63 11.77
CA TYR A 89 -1.12 0.04 10.43
C TYR A 89 -0.81 -1.46 10.43
N GLU A 90 0.02 -1.92 11.37
CA GLU A 90 0.50 -3.30 11.40
C GLU A 90 -0.57 -4.30 11.85
N SER A 91 -0.53 -5.52 11.31
CA SER A 91 -1.49 -6.58 11.62
C SER A 91 -1.51 -6.98 13.10
N ASN A 92 -0.41 -6.78 13.82
CA ASN A 92 -0.30 -7.00 15.25
C ASN A 92 -0.76 -5.79 16.09
N GLY A 93 -1.16 -4.69 15.44
CA GLY A 93 -1.68 -3.48 16.08
C GLY A 93 -0.64 -2.60 16.78
N VAL A 94 0.65 -2.92 16.72
CA VAL A 94 1.72 -2.06 17.22
C VAL A 94 2.16 -1.10 16.13
N TYR A 95 2.28 0.19 16.47
CA TYR A 95 2.73 1.22 15.53
C TYR A 95 3.48 2.35 16.24
N TRP A 96 4.30 3.07 15.47
CA TRP A 96 4.94 4.29 15.94
C TRP A 96 3.94 5.43 15.96
N GLU A 97 3.78 6.06 17.13
CA GLU A 97 2.95 7.25 17.29
C GLU A 97 3.84 8.50 17.32
N PRO A 98 3.93 9.27 16.22
CA PRO A 98 4.88 10.37 16.10
C PRO A 98 4.62 11.50 17.09
N THR A 99 3.37 11.75 17.47
CA THR A 99 3.01 12.80 18.44
C THR A 99 3.47 12.47 19.87
N GLN A 100 3.59 11.18 20.18
CA GLN A 100 4.03 10.68 21.47
C GLN A 100 5.50 10.23 21.48
N ASN A 101 6.14 10.18 20.30
CA ASN A 101 7.49 9.69 20.09
C ASN A 101 7.74 8.32 20.75
N LYS A 102 6.79 7.37 20.57
CA LYS A 102 6.86 6.01 21.11
C LYS A 102 6.04 5.02 20.31
N TYR A 103 6.32 3.74 20.50
CA TYR A 103 5.44 2.67 20.04
C TYR A 103 4.21 2.55 20.95
N VAL A 104 3.06 2.35 20.34
CA VAL A 104 1.78 2.13 21.02
C VAL A 104 1.11 0.87 20.49
N PHE A 105 0.25 0.28 21.33
CA PHE A 105 -0.57 -0.87 20.95
C PHE A 105 -2.00 -0.37 20.68
N GLY A 106 -2.33 -0.20 19.39
CA GLY A 106 -3.59 0.37 18.95
C GLY A 106 -4.85 -0.38 19.36
N PRO A 107 -4.89 -1.74 19.37
CA PRO A 107 -6.10 -2.50 19.65
C PRO A 107 -6.80 -2.22 20.99
N LEU A 108 -6.09 -1.62 21.95
CA LEU A 108 -6.69 -1.20 23.23
C LEU A 108 -7.17 0.26 23.22
N SER A 109 -7.06 0.96 22.11
CA SER A 109 -7.48 2.37 22.01
C SER A 109 -8.98 2.50 21.69
N ASP A 110 -9.52 3.68 22.02
CA ASP A 110 -10.89 4.05 21.66
C ASP A 110 -11.05 4.18 20.15
N GLU A 111 -9.99 4.57 19.43
CA GLU A 111 -9.93 4.68 17.99
C GLU A 111 -10.09 3.29 17.32
N PHE A 112 -9.46 2.26 17.89
CA PHE A 112 -9.65 0.89 17.41
C PHE A 112 -11.08 0.42 17.61
N THR A 113 -11.65 0.68 18.79
CA THR A 113 -13.05 0.35 19.08
C THR A 113 -14.00 1.08 18.13
N THR A 114 -13.71 2.34 17.80
CA THR A 114 -14.46 3.14 16.83
C THR A 114 -14.39 2.51 15.43
N MET A 115 -13.19 2.12 14.99
CA MET A 115 -13.00 1.43 13.72
C MET A 115 -13.77 0.10 13.68
N LEU A 116 -13.65 -0.70 14.72
CA LEU A 116 -14.33 -1.99 14.83
C LEU A 116 -15.85 -1.82 14.78
N GLN A 117 -16.40 -0.81 15.46
CA GLN A 117 -17.83 -0.50 15.41
C GLN A 117 -18.27 -0.07 14.01
N TRP A 118 -17.49 0.75 13.32
CA TRP A 118 -17.78 1.17 11.96
C TRP A 118 -17.88 -0.02 11.00
N PHE A 119 -16.95 -0.98 11.11
CA PHE A 119 -16.99 -2.20 10.30
C PHE A 119 -18.15 -3.12 10.69
N ALA A 120 -18.46 -3.24 11.98
CA ALA A 120 -19.59 -4.04 12.45
C ALA A 120 -20.92 -3.48 11.93
N ASP A 121 -21.10 -2.17 11.96
CA ASP A 121 -22.27 -1.51 11.39
C ASP A 121 -22.31 -1.67 9.87
N ALA A 122 -21.18 -1.51 9.17
CA ALA A 122 -21.11 -1.72 7.74
C ALA A 122 -21.45 -3.16 7.32
N TYR A 123 -21.00 -4.15 8.07
CA TYR A 123 -21.36 -5.56 7.84
C TYR A 123 -22.85 -5.79 8.07
N LYS A 124 -23.40 -5.32 9.18
CA LYS A 124 -24.82 -5.44 9.54
C LYS A 124 -25.74 -4.80 8.50
N ASP A 125 -25.36 -3.63 7.98
CA ASP A 125 -26.14 -2.89 6.98
C ASP A 125 -25.89 -3.41 5.55
N GLY A 126 -25.10 -4.48 5.38
CA GLY A 126 -24.79 -5.09 4.08
C GLY A 126 -23.94 -4.22 3.18
N LEU A 127 -23.14 -3.31 3.76
CA LEU A 127 -22.19 -2.47 3.03
C LEU A 127 -20.86 -3.19 2.79
N LEU A 128 -20.41 -4.00 3.74
CA LEU A 128 -19.21 -4.81 3.63
C LEU A 128 -19.53 -6.16 2.98
N ASP A 129 -18.69 -6.56 2.03
CA ASP A 129 -18.80 -7.87 1.39
C ASP A 129 -18.78 -8.99 2.45
N PRO A 130 -19.76 -9.91 2.49
CA PRO A 130 -19.85 -10.92 3.53
C PRO A 130 -18.67 -11.90 3.52
N ASP A 131 -17.97 -12.06 2.39
CA ASP A 131 -16.80 -12.92 2.27
C ASP A 131 -15.47 -12.18 2.55
N TYR A 132 -15.53 -10.93 3.03
CA TYR A 132 -14.34 -10.06 3.20
C TYR A 132 -13.17 -10.73 3.94
N ALA A 133 -13.46 -11.64 4.86
CA ALA A 133 -12.45 -12.33 5.67
C ALA A 133 -11.73 -13.47 4.92
N VAL A 134 -12.32 -13.98 3.84
CA VAL A 134 -11.83 -15.16 3.11
C VAL A 134 -11.62 -14.92 1.61
N VAL A 135 -11.99 -13.74 1.12
CA VAL A 135 -11.88 -13.41 -0.30
C VAL A 135 -10.41 -13.41 -0.75
N THR A 136 -10.13 -14.14 -1.82
CA THR A 136 -8.79 -14.12 -2.43
C THR A 136 -8.55 -12.83 -3.21
N SER A 137 -7.27 -12.48 -3.43
CA SER A 137 -6.91 -11.32 -4.23
C SER A 137 -7.51 -11.35 -5.64
N THR A 138 -7.61 -12.52 -6.26
CA THR A 138 -8.23 -12.70 -7.58
C THR A 138 -9.73 -12.42 -7.52
N GLN A 139 -10.44 -13.01 -6.58
CA GLN A 139 -11.89 -12.79 -6.41
C GLN A 139 -12.22 -11.33 -6.09
N TRP A 140 -11.41 -10.70 -5.24
CA TRP A 140 -11.54 -9.27 -4.93
C TRP A 140 -11.40 -8.40 -6.19
N GLN A 141 -10.40 -8.68 -7.04
CA GLN A 141 -10.21 -7.96 -8.31
C GLN A 141 -11.38 -8.21 -9.29
N GLU A 142 -11.89 -9.43 -9.38
CA GLU A 142 -13.05 -9.77 -10.20
C GLU A 142 -14.31 -9.02 -9.76
N ARG A 143 -14.57 -8.94 -8.45
CA ARG A 143 -15.72 -8.20 -7.90
C ARG A 143 -15.66 -6.71 -8.19
N LEU A 144 -14.48 -6.09 -8.06
CA LEU A 144 -14.30 -4.67 -8.38
C LEU A 144 -14.38 -4.40 -9.90
N SER A 145 -13.75 -5.24 -10.70
CA SER A 145 -13.78 -5.13 -12.17
C SER A 145 -15.16 -5.37 -12.78
N SER A 146 -16.01 -6.16 -12.12
CA SER A 146 -17.39 -6.43 -12.54
C SER A 146 -18.41 -5.47 -11.94
N GLY A 147 -17.99 -4.54 -11.05
CA GLY A 147 -18.87 -3.57 -10.41
C GLY A 147 -19.71 -4.14 -9.27
N GLN A 148 -19.37 -5.29 -8.70
CA GLN A 148 -20.05 -5.85 -7.52
C GLN A 148 -19.70 -5.11 -6.23
N ASN A 149 -18.53 -4.42 -6.20
CA ASN A 149 -18.12 -3.50 -5.14
C ASN A 149 -17.85 -2.12 -5.79
N CYS A 150 -17.99 -1.05 -5.01
CA CYS A 150 -17.80 0.32 -5.49
C CYS A 150 -16.79 1.14 -4.70
N PHE A 151 -16.28 0.61 -3.61
CA PHE A 151 -15.28 1.25 -2.77
C PHE A 151 -14.21 0.25 -2.36
N PHE A 152 -12.96 0.66 -2.38
CA PHE A 152 -11.84 -0.09 -1.81
C PHE A 152 -10.76 0.84 -1.27
N TYR A 153 -9.97 0.35 -0.31
CA TYR A 153 -8.81 1.03 0.23
C TYR A 153 -7.59 0.13 0.09
N ASP A 154 -6.86 0.29 -1.00
CA ASP A 154 -5.69 -0.54 -1.33
C ASP A 154 -4.77 0.25 -2.30
N ASN A 155 -3.84 -0.44 -2.97
CA ASN A 155 -2.97 0.15 -3.98
C ASN A 155 -3.82 0.77 -5.12
N PRO A 156 -3.70 2.08 -5.35
CA PRO A 156 -4.53 2.80 -6.31
C PRO A 156 -4.29 2.40 -7.77
N THR A 157 -3.15 1.78 -8.08
CA THR A 157 -2.89 1.33 -9.46
C THR A 157 -3.87 0.24 -9.92
N PHE A 158 -4.53 -0.46 -8.99
CA PHE A 158 -5.62 -1.37 -9.34
C PHE A 158 -6.82 -0.64 -9.95
N ALA A 159 -7.10 0.59 -9.53
CA ALA A 159 -8.22 1.36 -10.07
C ALA A 159 -8.12 1.56 -11.58
N THR A 160 -6.92 1.79 -12.13
CA THR A 160 -6.73 1.95 -13.58
C THR A 160 -7.12 0.68 -14.34
N ASN A 161 -6.80 -0.49 -13.81
CA ASN A 161 -7.18 -1.77 -14.41
C ASN A 161 -8.69 -2.02 -14.29
N PHE A 162 -9.28 -1.69 -13.14
CA PHE A 162 -10.73 -1.84 -12.93
C PHE A 162 -11.50 -0.87 -13.82
N ASN A 163 -11.04 0.38 -13.98
CA ASN A 163 -11.64 1.37 -14.87
C ASN A 163 -11.67 0.89 -16.32
N ALA A 164 -10.58 0.30 -16.80
CA ALA A 164 -10.54 -0.26 -18.14
C ALA A 164 -11.56 -1.41 -18.33
N ALA A 165 -11.72 -2.29 -17.35
CA ALA A 165 -12.70 -3.37 -17.40
C ALA A 165 -14.15 -2.82 -17.32
N LEU A 166 -14.44 -1.90 -16.42
CA LEU A 166 -15.76 -1.31 -16.21
C LEU A 166 -16.21 -0.50 -17.44
N ALA A 167 -15.33 0.25 -18.07
CA ALA A 167 -15.62 1.04 -19.28
C ALA A 167 -16.15 0.19 -20.44
N SER A 168 -15.87 -1.12 -20.46
CA SER A 168 -16.39 -2.04 -21.49
C SER A 168 -17.91 -2.25 -21.38
N THR A 169 -18.49 -2.04 -20.20
CA THR A 169 -19.92 -2.22 -19.91
C THR A 169 -20.64 -0.91 -19.63
N ASN A 170 -19.98 0.04 -19.02
CA ASN A 170 -20.48 1.40 -18.74
C ASN A 170 -19.31 2.39 -18.86
N ALA A 171 -19.34 3.25 -19.88
CA ALA A 171 -18.29 4.23 -20.15
C ALA A 171 -18.07 5.25 -19.03
N ASP A 172 -19.08 5.51 -18.21
CA ASP A 172 -19.01 6.45 -17.10
C ASP A 172 -18.55 5.79 -15.80
N ALA A 173 -18.45 4.45 -15.77
CA ALA A 173 -18.08 3.68 -14.61
C ALA A 173 -16.58 3.83 -14.32
N LYS A 174 -16.24 4.48 -13.19
CA LYS A 174 -14.88 4.88 -12.90
C LYS A 174 -14.59 4.96 -11.40
N PHE A 175 -13.54 4.30 -10.95
CA PHE A 175 -12.94 4.53 -9.65
C PHE A 175 -12.07 5.77 -9.69
N GLU A 176 -12.23 6.63 -8.71
CA GLU A 176 -11.40 7.82 -8.49
C GLU A 176 -10.95 7.86 -7.02
N PRO A 177 -9.76 8.42 -6.73
CA PRO A 177 -9.32 8.58 -5.35
C PRO A 177 -10.24 9.55 -4.62
N VAL A 178 -10.58 9.18 -3.41
CA VAL A 178 -11.18 10.10 -2.44
C VAL A 178 -10.14 10.41 -1.37
N GLU A 179 -10.32 11.52 -0.69
CA GLU A 179 -9.44 11.88 0.43
C GLU A 179 -9.49 10.79 1.50
N VAL A 180 -8.34 10.54 2.16
CA VAL A 180 -8.30 9.61 3.29
C VAL A 180 -9.30 10.10 4.34
N PRO A 181 -10.34 9.32 4.68
CA PRO A 181 -11.38 9.79 5.56
C PRO A 181 -10.86 10.08 6.97
N ALA A 182 -11.24 11.23 7.51
CA ALA A 182 -10.98 11.55 8.91
C ALA A 182 -11.85 10.71 9.85
N SER A 183 -11.33 10.38 11.03
CA SER A 183 -12.05 9.72 12.13
C SER A 183 -12.05 10.63 13.35
N GLY A 184 -13.18 11.27 13.63
CA GLY A 184 -13.27 12.31 14.67
C GLY A 184 -12.27 13.45 14.40
N ASP A 185 -11.39 13.72 15.36
CA ASP A 185 -10.33 14.72 15.25
C ASP A 185 -9.06 14.18 14.55
N THR A 186 -9.01 12.89 14.24
CA THR A 186 -7.88 12.24 13.57
C THR A 186 -8.05 12.33 12.06
N HIS A 187 -7.09 12.98 11.39
CA HIS A 187 -6.99 13.01 9.95
C HIS A 187 -5.55 12.71 9.56
N ARG A 188 -5.27 11.47 9.17
CA ARG A 188 -3.93 11.01 8.85
C ARG A 188 -3.93 9.88 7.83
N GLY A 189 -2.92 9.87 6.99
CA GLY A 189 -2.63 8.81 6.04
C GLY A 189 -1.15 8.44 6.11
N LEU A 190 -0.76 7.35 5.46
CA LEU A 190 0.60 6.84 5.49
C LEU A 190 1.16 6.71 4.08
N TYR A 191 2.33 7.28 3.84
CA TYR A 191 3.09 7.04 2.62
C TYR A 191 3.74 5.65 2.60
N TYR A 192 4.15 5.21 1.44
CA TYR A 192 5.05 4.07 1.29
C TYR A 192 6.41 4.39 1.92
N ASN A 193 7.01 3.38 2.53
CA ASN A 193 8.35 3.49 3.08
C ASN A 193 9.40 3.54 1.96
N LYS A 194 10.24 4.58 1.94
CA LYS A 194 11.35 4.72 0.98
C LYS A 194 12.52 3.78 1.25
N HIS A 195 12.57 3.25 2.46
CA HIS A 195 13.63 2.34 2.91
C HIS A 195 13.16 0.89 2.92
N ASP A 196 12.03 0.62 2.25
CA ASP A 196 11.46 -0.69 2.31
C ASP A 196 12.34 -1.61 1.50
N MET A 197 12.29 -2.58 1.98
CA MET A 197 11.51 -3.70 1.72
C MET A 197 12.33 -4.80 1.25
N GLY A 198 12.52 -5.65 2.03
CA GLY A 198 13.20 -6.88 1.80
C GLY A 198 14.68 -6.70 2.11
N ALA A 199 15.08 -7.26 3.19
CA ALA A 199 16.47 -7.36 3.54
C ALA A 199 17.17 -8.33 2.59
N THR A 200 18.21 -7.87 1.93
CA THR A 200 19.18 -8.74 1.29
C THR A 200 20.24 -9.11 2.33
N VAL A 201 20.51 -10.40 2.48
CA VAL A 201 21.53 -10.91 3.40
C VAL A 201 22.56 -11.69 2.62
N ILE A 202 23.80 -11.69 3.12
CA ILE A 202 24.89 -12.53 2.60
C ILE A 202 25.01 -13.71 3.55
N ASN A 203 24.88 -14.94 3.02
CA ASN A 203 25.04 -16.15 3.82
C ASN A 203 26.46 -16.19 4.44
N ALA A 204 26.54 -16.40 5.75
CA ALA A 204 27.79 -16.48 6.48
C ALA A 204 28.72 -17.60 5.98
N ASP A 205 28.15 -18.70 5.44
CA ASP A 205 28.88 -19.82 4.86
C ASP A 205 29.29 -19.58 3.39
N SER A 206 29.05 -18.38 2.84
CA SER A 206 29.46 -18.05 1.48
C SER A 206 30.97 -18.19 1.33
N LYS A 207 31.39 -18.82 0.23
CA LYS A 207 32.83 -18.91 -0.14
C LYS A 207 33.35 -17.58 -0.71
N TYR A 208 32.45 -16.65 -1.04
CA TYR A 208 32.79 -15.40 -1.74
C TYR A 208 32.06 -14.19 -1.16
N PRO A 209 32.12 -13.96 0.17
CA PRO A 209 31.36 -12.86 0.79
C PRO A 209 31.80 -11.49 0.26
N GLU A 210 33.11 -11.28 0.00
CA GLU A 210 33.61 -10.03 -0.56
C GLU A 210 33.08 -9.75 -1.98
N ILE A 211 32.89 -10.81 -2.80
CA ILE A 211 32.31 -10.66 -4.13
C ILE A 211 30.84 -10.29 -4.02
N ALA A 212 30.10 -10.89 -3.09
CA ALA A 212 28.73 -10.54 -2.81
C ALA A 212 28.60 -9.09 -2.35
N CYS A 213 29.45 -8.62 -1.44
CA CYS A 213 29.49 -7.20 -1.05
C CYS A 213 29.76 -6.27 -2.24
N LYS A 214 30.73 -6.60 -3.10
CA LYS A 214 31.02 -5.80 -4.31
C LYS A 214 29.83 -5.77 -5.29
N LEU A 215 29.08 -6.88 -5.40
CA LEU A 215 27.86 -6.87 -6.19
C LEU A 215 26.81 -5.93 -5.59
N MET A 216 26.64 -5.93 -4.27
CA MET A 216 25.73 -4.99 -3.61
C MET A 216 26.18 -3.54 -3.83
N ASP A 217 27.46 -3.21 -3.62
CA ASP A 217 28.00 -1.87 -3.89
C ASP A 217 27.73 -1.45 -5.34
N PHE A 218 27.94 -2.35 -6.30
CA PHE A 218 27.62 -2.10 -7.70
C PHE A 218 26.16 -1.75 -7.91
N LEU A 219 25.23 -2.47 -7.29
CA LEU A 219 23.78 -2.25 -7.44
C LEU A 219 23.32 -0.90 -6.83
N TYR A 220 24.07 -0.35 -5.88
CA TYR A 220 23.83 0.99 -5.34
C TYR A 220 24.56 2.10 -6.10
N SER A 221 25.43 1.77 -7.04
CA SER A 221 26.07 2.78 -7.90
C SER A 221 25.06 3.39 -8.89
N ASP A 222 25.37 4.56 -9.45
CA ASP A 222 24.52 5.19 -10.48
C ASP A 222 24.33 4.28 -11.69
N PHE A 223 25.41 3.60 -12.11
CA PHE A 223 25.33 2.67 -13.23
C PHE A 223 24.49 1.44 -12.89
N GLY A 224 24.68 0.84 -11.71
CA GLY A 224 23.88 -0.31 -11.26
C GLY A 224 22.39 0.04 -11.10
N CYS A 225 22.10 1.24 -10.58
CA CYS A 225 20.74 1.75 -10.51
C CYS A 225 20.13 1.90 -11.91
N THR A 226 20.83 2.56 -12.84
CA THR A 226 20.34 2.73 -14.20
C THR A 226 20.14 1.38 -14.89
N LEU A 227 21.10 0.48 -14.79
CA LEU A 227 21.02 -0.86 -15.39
C LEU A 227 19.82 -1.65 -14.87
N THR A 228 19.55 -1.62 -13.57
CA THR A 228 18.48 -2.42 -12.96
C THR A 228 17.09 -1.80 -13.11
N ASN A 229 16.96 -0.51 -13.34
CA ASN A 229 15.67 0.17 -13.50
C ASN A 229 15.35 0.51 -14.96
N PHE A 230 16.34 0.82 -15.79
CA PHE A 230 16.14 1.25 -17.18
C PHE A 230 16.71 0.27 -18.21
N GLY A 231 17.68 -0.58 -17.83
CA GLY A 231 18.30 -1.55 -18.72
C GLY A 231 19.53 -1.01 -19.47
N ILE A 232 19.59 -1.19 -20.78
CA ILE A 232 20.74 -0.89 -21.63
C ILE A 232 20.43 0.31 -22.53
N GLU A 233 21.33 1.30 -22.55
CA GLU A 233 21.20 2.47 -23.41
C GLU A 233 21.19 2.07 -24.90
N GLY A 234 20.25 2.63 -25.63
CA GLY A 234 20.00 2.32 -27.04
C GLY A 234 19.22 1.04 -27.29
N GLU A 235 18.97 0.20 -26.26
CA GLU A 235 18.14 -1.01 -26.37
C GLU A 235 16.81 -0.84 -25.62
N THR A 236 16.84 -0.32 -24.38
CA THR A 236 15.65 -0.16 -23.54
C THR A 236 15.38 1.27 -23.15
N TYR A 237 16.42 2.10 -23.06
CA TYR A 237 16.31 3.51 -22.72
C TYR A 237 17.25 4.38 -23.55
N LYS A 238 17.01 5.66 -23.55
CA LYS A 238 17.90 6.75 -24.01
C LYS A 238 18.13 7.76 -22.91
N VAL A 239 19.19 8.55 -23.03
CA VAL A 239 19.37 9.74 -22.21
C VAL A 239 18.62 10.90 -22.87
N ASN A 240 17.71 11.53 -22.12
CA ASN A 240 16.93 12.67 -22.60
C ASN A 240 17.73 14.00 -22.55
N ASP A 241 17.10 15.10 -22.99
CA ASP A 241 17.74 16.42 -23.06
C ASP A 241 18.16 16.98 -21.70
N GLU A 242 17.59 16.45 -20.60
CA GLU A 242 17.95 16.79 -19.22
C GLU A 242 19.10 15.92 -18.67
N GLY A 243 19.63 15.00 -19.47
CA GLY A 243 20.67 14.06 -19.04
C GLY A 243 20.16 12.89 -18.19
N LYS A 244 18.84 12.62 -18.19
CA LYS A 244 18.21 11.56 -17.42
C LYS A 244 17.87 10.36 -18.29
N PRO A 245 17.95 9.11 -17.77
CA PRO A 245 17.48 7.94 -18.50
C PRO A 245 15.95 7.98 -18.66
N GLU A 246 15.49 7.57 -19.83
CA GLU A 246 14.08 7.53 -20.22
C GLU A 246 13.82 6.32 -21.11
N ILE A 247 12.85 5.47 -20.75
CA ILE A 247 12.48 4.27 -21.52
C ILE A 247 12.10 4.68 -22.95
N LEU A 248 12.54 3.91 -23.95
CA LEU A 248 12.26 4.16 -25.35
C LEU A 248 10.77 4.05 -25.67
N ASP A 249 10.26 4.94 -26.54
CA ASP A 249 8.84 4.94 -26.95
C ASP A 249 8.46 3.65 -27.69
N GLU A 250 9.41 3.08 -28.44
CA GLU A 250 9.23 1.81 -29.14
C GLU A 250 8.98 0.66 -28.16
N GLU A 251 9.71 0.66 -27.05
CA GLU A 251 9.55 -0.37 -26.01
C GLU A 251 8.24 -0.19 -25.23
N VAL A 252 7.81 1.04 -24.96
CA VAL A 252 6.49 1.30 -24.35
C VAL A 252 5.39 0.82 -25.30
N SER A 253 5.49 1.17 -26.59
CA SER A 253 4.48 0.83 -27.61
C SER A 253 4.39 -0.67 -27.85
N ALA A 254 5.51 -1.39 -27.77
CA ALA A 254 5.55 -2.86 -27.96
C ALA A 254 4.70 -3.63 -26.93
N PHE A 255 4.38 -3.02 -25.79
CA PHE A 255 3.58 -3.63 -24.74
C PHE A 255 2.25 -2.92 -24.50
N ALA A 256 1.85 -1.98 -25.37
CA ALA A 256 0.63 -1.16 -25.16
C ALA A 256 -0.65 -2.01 -25.00
N ASP A 257 -0.71 -3.16 -25.66
CA ASP A 257 -1.86 -4.08 -25.60
C ASP A 257 -1.81 -5.06 -24.42
N ALA A 258 -0.74 -5.05 -23.61
CA ALA A 258 -0.66 -5.91 -22.44
C ALA A 258 -1.60 -5.39 -21.33
N SER A 259 -2.17 -6.31 -20.56
CA SER A 259 -3.00 -5.95 -19.39
C SER A 259 -2.27 -5.11 -18.32
N ASP A 260 -0.96 -5.23 -18.25
CA ASP A 260 -0.04 -4.41 -17.47
C ASP A 260 1.23 -4.17 -18.31
N PRO A 261 1.26 -3.11 -19.12
CA PRO A 261 2.36 -2.80 -20.04
C PRO A 261 3.72 -2.67 -19.34
N MET A 262 3.74 -1.98 -18.20
CA MET A 262 4.96 -1.79 -17.41
C MET A 262 5.51 -3.13 -16.91
N ARG A 263 4.67 -3.96 -16.33
CA ARG A 263 5.06 -5.28 -15.83
C ARG A 263 5.56 -6.19 -16.95
N ALA A 264 4.93 -6.12 -18.12
CA ALA A 264 5.31 -6.91 -19.28
C ALA A 264 6.70 -6.51 -19.79
N LEU A 265 6.98 -5.20 -19.94
CA LEU A 265 8.30 -4.70 -20.32
C LEU A 265 9.36 -5.04 -19.27
N PHE A 266 9.08 -4.78 -17.99
CA PHE A 266 10.01 -5.08 -16.91
C PHE A 266 10.28 -6.58 -16.79
N GLY A 267 9.27 -7.42 -17.06
CA GLY A 267 9.42 -8.87 -17.10
C GLY A 267 10.32 -9.34 -18.25
N LYS A 268 10.18 -8.74 -19.44
CA LYS A 268 11.00 -9.07 -20.62
C LYS A 268 12.48 -8.82 -20.37
N TYR A 269 12.82 -7.68 -19.76
CA TYR A 269 14.21 -7.26 -19.58
C TYR A 269 14.73 -7.49 -18.15
N SER A 270 13.95 -8.14 -17.29
CA SER A 270 14.28 -8.35 -15.86
C SER A 270 14.57 -7.05 -15.11
N LEU A 271 13.88 -5.96 -15.48
CA LEU A 271 14.00 -4.66 -14.81
C LEU A 271 13.15 -4.59 -13.54
N GLY A 272 13.43 -3.58 -12.72
CA GLY A 272 12.59 -3.24 -11.60
C GLY A 272 12.75 -4.21 -10.42
N LYS A 273 11.81 -5.10 -10.18
CA LYS A 273 11.72 -5.91 -8.95
C LYS A 273 12.63 -7.14 -8.97
N LEU A 274 13.93 -6.94 -8.78
CA LEU A 274 14.88 -8.05 -8.66
C LEU A 274 14.86 -8.72 -7.27
N GLY A 275 14.18 -8.14 -6.28
CA GLY A 275 14.14 -8.67 -4.92
C GLY A 275 15.46 -8.63 -4.16
N ILE A 276 16.45 -7.90 -4.67
CA ILE A 276 17.77 -7.72 -4.06
C ILE A 276 18.02 -6.26 -3.71
N ALA A 277 18.94 -6.03 -2.78
CA ALA A 277 19.37 -4.71 -2.35
C ALA A 277 19.84 -3.85 -3.54
N ARG A 278 19.25 -2.69 -3.72
CA ARG A 278 19.54 -1.74 -4.80
C ARG A 278 18.82 -0.42 -4.60
N TYR A 279 19.11 0.56 -5.44
CA TYR A 279 18.24 1.70 -5.63
C TYR A 279 17.08 1.36 -6.58
N ILE A 280 15.87 1.77 -6.18
CA ILE A 280 14.72 1.84 -7.07
C ILE A 280 14.65 3.28 -7.59
N ASP A 281 14.58 3.43 -8.90
CA ASP A 281 14.29 4.69 -9.55
C ASP A 281 12.92 4.59 -10.23
N ASP A 282 11.88 5.08 -9.52
CA ASP A 282 10.50 4.97 -9.97
C ASP A 282 10.22 5.81 -11.24
N THR A 283 11.13 6.72 -11.63
CA THR A 283 10.97 7.47 -12.88
C THR A 283 11.05 6.58 -14.12
N ALA A 284 11.60 5.36 -14.01
CA ALA A 284 11.50 4.34 -15.05
C ALA A 284 10.04 3.98 -15.42
N GLN A 285 9.10 4.29 -14.53
CA GLN A 285 7.68 4.02 -14.72
C GLN A 285 6.91 5.19 -15.34
N ASP A 286 7.51 6.36 -15.47
CA ASP A 286 6.80 7.61 -15.82
C ASP A 286 6.06 7.53 -17.16
N LYS A 287 6.61 6.83 -18.15
CA LYS A 287 5.94 6.62 -19.44
C LYS A 287 4.73 5.69 -19.40
N PHE A 288 4.57 4.94 -18.33
CA PHE A 288 3.42 4.05 -18.10
C PHE A 288 2.36 4.70 -17.23
N ILE A 289 2.63 5.90 -16.71
CA ILE A 289 1.70 6.69 -15.92
C ILE A 289 0.83 7.46 -16.90
N ASN A 290 -0.44 7.07 -17.03
CA ASN A 290 -1.39 7.83 -17.82
C ASN A 290 -1.74 9.18 -17.13
N ALA A 291 -2.36 10.10 -17.87
CA ALA A 291 -2.72 11.42 -17.36
C ALA A 291 -3.64 11.36 -16.12
N GLU A 292 -4.47 10.34 -16.02
CA GLU A 292 -5.34 10.11 -14.88
C GLU A 292 -4.52 9.79 -13.63
N LEU A 293 -3.64 8.80 -13.69
CA LEU A 293 -2.79 8.41 -12.56
C LEU A 293 -1.82 9.54 -12.18
N ALA A 294 -1.31 10.30 -13.14
CA ALA A 294 -0.50 11.48 -12.87
C ALA A 294 -1.26 12.51 -12.04
N SER A 295 -2.52 12.81 -12.40
CA SER A 295 -3.37 13.74 -11.63
C SER A 295 -3.64 13.25 -10.20
N TRP A 296 -3.70 11.94 -9.99
CA TRP A 296 -3.83 11.36 -8.65
C TRP A 296 -2.56 11.53 -7.82
N TYR A 297 -1.37 11.38 -8.41
CA TYR A 297 -0.11 11.65 -7.71
C TYR A 297 -0.01 13.12 -7.28
N ASP A 298 -0.43 14.06 -8.14
CA ASP A 298 -0.49 15.48 -7.80
C ASP A 298 -1.46 15.74 -6.63
N LEU A 299 -2.64 15.11 -6.67
CA LEU A 299 -3.63 15.19 -5.59
C LEU A 299 -3.03 14.69 -4.27
N TRP A 300 -2.45 13.49 -4.25
CA TRP A 300 -1.87 12.93 -3.02
C TRP A 300 -0.69 13.74 -2.51
N GLY A 301 0.13 14.29 -3.38
CA GLY A 301 1.23 15.19 -3.02
C GLY A 301 0.78 16.52 -2.38
N SER A 302 -0.49 16.90 -2.58
CA SER A 302 -1.09 18.09 -1.97
C SER A 302 -1.58 17.88 -0.54
N TRP A 303 -1.72 16.63 -0.07
CA TRP A 303 -2.25 16.33 1.25
C TRP A 303 -1.22 16.55 2.36
N SER A 304 -1.54 17.42 3.30
CA SER A 304 -0.67 17.82 4.42
C SER A 304 -0.77 16.92 5.64
N PHE A 305 -1.70 15.97 5.65
CA PHE A 305 -1.99 15.06 6.76
C PHE A 305 -1.31 13.67 6.59
N MET A 306 -0.46 13.53 5.59
CA MET A 306 0.24 12.29 5.32
C MET A 306 1.50 12.17 6.18
N ASP A 307 1.63 11.06 6.88
CA ASP A 307 2.81 10.75 7.68
C ASP A 307 3.83 9.91 6.90
N GLU A 308 5.11 10.11 7.21
CA GLU A 308 6.18 9.23 6.74
C GLU A 308 6.26 7.99 7.64
N PRO A 309 6.36 6.78 7.07
CA PRO A 309 6.58 5.58 7.87
C PRO A 309 7.94 5.64 8.56
N VAL A 310 7.98 5.17 9.79
CA VAL A 310 9.21 5.09 10.60
C VAL A 310 9.80 3.70 10.46
N MET A 311 11.11 3.64 10.22
CA MET A 311 11.85 2.38 10.22
C MET A 311 12.02 1.89 11.66
N ASP A 312 11.71 0.62 11.90
CA ASP A 312 12.00 -0.04 13.17
C ASP A 312 13.52 -0.15 13.40
N PRO A 313 13.98 -0.07 14.64
CA PRO A 313 15.36 -0.38 14.97
C PRO A 313 15.65 -1.88 14.74
N ALA A 314 16.90 -2.21 14.49
CA ALA A 314 17.33 -3.61 14.53
C ALA A 314 17.29 -4.11 15.98
N PHE A 315 16.73 -5.29 16.14
CA PHE A 315 16.66 -5.99 17.43
C PHE A 315 17.78 -7.03 17.53
N THR A 316 18.21 -7.36 18.75
CA THR A 316 19.10 -8.50 19.01
C THR A 316 18.40 -9.82 18.67
N THR A 317 19.16 -10.92 18.66
CA THR A 317 18.58 -12.24 18.42
C THR A 317 17.55 -12.59 19.50
N GLU A 318 17.87 -12.32 20.75
CA GLU A 318 17.01 -12.58 21.90
C GLU A 318 15.73 -11.73 21.85
N GLU A 319 15.85 -10.43 21.52
CA GLU A 319 14.70 -9.55 21.33
C GLU A 319 13.81 -9.98 20.17
N ASN A 320 14.41 -10.46 19.06
CA ASN A 320 13.66 -10.96 17.92
C ASN A 320 12.89 -12.24 18.26
N GLU A 321 13.49 -13.16 19.05
CA GLU A 321 12.82 -14.38 19.51
C GLU A 321 11.63 -14.04 20.41
N GLU A 322 11.80 -13.14 21.39
CA GLU A 322 10.72 -12.68 22.27
C GLU A 322 9.62 -11.95 21.48
N LEU A 323 9.99 -11.07 20.55
CA LEU A 323 9.04 -10.36 19.69
C LEU A 323 8.26 -11.31 18.79
N ALA A 324 8.91 -12.34 18.23
CA ALA A 324 8.25 -13.32 17.37
C ALA A 324 7.17 -14.10 18.13
N GLU A 325 7.45 -14.52 19.37
CA GLU A 325 6.48 -15.19 20.23
C GLU A 325 5.31 -14.28 20.57
N LEU A 326 5.58 -13.07 21.08
CA LEU A 326 4.55 -12.09 21.44
C LEU A 326 3.70 -11.65 20.23
N LYS A 327 4.34 -11.40 19.07
CA LYS A 327 3.63 -11.03 17.84
C LYS A 327 2.72 -12.14 17.36
N SER A 328 3.14 -13.41 17.45
CA SER A 328 2.31 -14.54 17.06
C SER A 328 1.06 -14.64 17.92
N GLU A 329 1.21 -14.60 19.25
CA GLU A 329 0.08 -14.68 20.17
C GLU A 329 -0.90 -13.53 19.97
N VAL A 330 -0.40 -12.29 19.86
CA VAL A 330 -1.24 -11.10 19.66
C VAL A 330 -1.96 -11.17 18.31
N THR A 331 -1.26 -11.55 17.24
CA THR A 331 -1.86 -11.67 15.91
C THR A 331 -2.97 -12.71 15.89
N ASP A 332 -2.76 -13.86 16.51
CA ASP A 332 -3.76 -14.93 16.60
C ASP A 332 -5.00 -14.48 17.38
N ILE A 333 -4.82 -13.75 18.49
CA ILE A 333 -5.92 -13.18 19.26
C ILE A 333 -6.69 -12.15 18.42
N LEU A 334 -6.00 -11.23 17.77
CA LEU A 334 -6.64 -10.19 16.98
C LEU A 334 -7.40 -10.79 15.80
N THR A 335 -6.73 -11.60 14.97
CA THR A 335 -7.34 -12.17 13.76
C THR A 335 -8.49 -13.10 14.04
N THR A 336 -8.44 -13.85 15.15
CA THR A 336 -9.53 -14.75 15.53
C THR A 336 -10.74 -14.00 16.07
N ASN A 337 -10.52 -12.88 16.76
CA ASN A 337 -11.58 -12.21 17.49
C ASN A 337 -12.23 -11.07 16.70
N TYR A 338 -11.48 -10.22 15.98
CA TYR A 338 -12.13 -9.05 15.38
C TYR A 338 -13.21 -9.42 14.34
N ASP A 339 -13.02 -10.51 13.60
CA ASP A 339 -14.07 -10.98 12.68
C ASP A 339 -15.36 -11.36 13.41
N ALA A 340 -15.28 -11.95 14.60
CA ALA A 340 -16.47 -12.25 15.41
C ALA A 340 -17.22 -10.98 15.84
N PHE A 341 -16.52 -9.89 16.10
CA PHE A 341 -17.14 -8.60 16.42
C PHE A 341 -17.73 -7.92 15.18
N ILE A 342 -17.01 -7.92 14.07
CA ILE A 342 -17.49 -7.35 12.79
C ILE A 342 -18.75 -8.08 12.32
N MET A 343 -18.78 -9.41 12.38
CA MET A 343 -19.92 -10.23 11.97
C MET A 343 -21.07 -10.21 13.00
N GLY A 344 -20.96 -9.48 14.10
CA GLY A 344 -21.98 -9.35 15.14
C GLY A 344 -22.18 -10.61 16.00
N GLN A 345 -21.24 -11.54 15.99
CA GLN A 345 -21.26 -12.71 16.87
C GLN A 345 -20.97 -12.33 18.32
N ARG A 346 -20.22 -11.23 18.52
CA ARG A 346 -19.95 -10.60 19.81
C ARG A 346 -20.21 -9.10 19.71
N PRO A 347 -20.76 -8.44 20.75
CA PRO A 347 -20.94 -6.99 20.72
C PRO A 347 -19.60 -6.26 20.89
N VAL A 348 -19.37 -5.21 20.10
CA VAL A 348 -18.11 -4.43 20.14
C VAL A 348 -17.77 -3.89 21.54
N SER A 349 -18.80 -3.65 22.37
CA SER A 349 -18.60 -3.24 23.78
C SER A 349 -17.86 -4.25 24.66
N GLU A 350 -17.64 -5.48 24.18
CA GLU A 350 -16.84 -6.51 24.88
C GLU A 350 -15.39 -6.56 24.38
N TRP A 351 -14.99 -5.72 23.43
CA TRP A 351 -13.66 -5.80 22.80
C TRP A 351 -12.51 -5.68 23.80
N THR A 352 -12.66 -4.84 24.79
CA THR A 352 -11.62 -4.57 25.81
C THR A 352 -11.77 -5.43 27.07
N GLN A 353 -12.64 -6.42 27.07
CA GLN A 353 -12.86 -7.36 28.18
C GLN A 353 -12.21 -8.71 27.91
#